data_d060599c23cb9fb55d3cef0d7b9167d7
#
_entry.id   d060599c23cb9fb55d3cef0d7b9167d7
#
_cell.length_a   1.000
_cell.length_b   1.000
_cell.length_c   1.000
_cell.angle_alpha   90.00
_cell.angle_beta   90.00
_cell.angle_gamma   90.00
#
_symmetry.space_group_name_H-M   'P 1'
#
loop_
_entity.id
_entity.type
_entity.pdbx_description
1 polymer ?
#
loop_
_entity_poly.entity_id
_entity_poly.type
_entity_poly.pdbx_seq_one_letter_code
_entity_poly.pdbx_strand_id
1 'polypeptide(L)'
;MSARRLTLLLAGLLLGVSQVYQGSAGSIEIAVGSREGTPGSSLTVPVSVSVDPDVVALQFDLIYDAQRLDTGAVRLQTSLPAHQLLTSEPVSGVTRVIVFSRTNQVIPTSVNFSLDVAIAENQLATVVPLTPRQVITGNISAVTGGGRQIRAGEVIVRENAPARIGQPVFSPTGAFSLALEGLVGRTITIQASTDFETWTDIDTFVVESENQRFEDDAAAAFPIRFYRAIVVD
;
A
#
# COMPACT_ATOMS: atom_id res chain seq x y z
N MET A 1 -1.12 25.33 -9.99
CA MET A 1 -2.43 25.65 -10.64
C MET A 1 -3.48 24.83 -9.93
N SER A 2 -4.39 25.51 -9.24
CA SER A 2 -5.24 25.00 -8.16
C SER A 2 -6.25 23.93 -8.57
N ALA A 3 -6.44 22.90 -7.75
CA ALA A 3 -7.44 21.84 -7.86
C ALA A 3 -8.90 22.34 -8.10
N ARG A 4 -9.19 23.60 -7.78
CA ARG A 4 -10.47 24.23 -8.05
C ARG A 4 -10.86 24.31 -9.54
N ARG A 5 -9.89 24.29 -10.48
CA ARG A 5 -10.19 24.35 -11.92
C ARG A 5 -10.62 23.00 -12.52
N LEU A 6 -10.18 21.89 -11.92
CA LEU A 6 -10.56 20.56 -12.40
C LEU A 6 -12.01 20.21 -12.00
N THR A 7 -12.42 20.62 -10.80
CA THR A 7 -13.80 20.44 -10.32
C THR A 7 -14.81 21.24 -11.15
N LEU A 8 -14.42 22.42 -11.65
CA LEU A 8 -15.25 23.21 -12.55
C LEU A 8 -15.41 22.61 -13.95
N LEU A 9 -14.40 21.88 -14.46
CA LEU A 9 -14.46 21.21 -15.77
C LEU A 9 -15.42 20.01 -15.77
N LEU A 10 -15.51 19.24 -14.67
CA LEU A 10 -16.50 18.17 -14.53
C LEU A 10 -17.93 18.74 -14.35
N ALA A 11 -18.07 19.83 -13.59
CA ALA A 11 -19.36 20.52 -13.43
C ALA A 11 -19.84 21.18 -14.74
N GLY A 12 -18.92 21.66 -15.58
CA GLY A 12 -19.23 22.27 -16.87
C GLY A 12 -19.71 21.25 -17.92
N LEU A 13 -19.30 19.99 -17.84
CA LEU A 13 -19.77 18.93 -18.75
C LEU A 13 -21.17 18.47 -18.40
N LEU A 14 -21.66 18.68 -17.20
CA LEU A 14 -22.99 18.32 -16.70
C LEU A 14 -24.11 19.34 -17.10
N LEU A 15 -23.76 20.53 -17.58
CA LEU A 15 -24.71 21.60 -17.84
C LEU A 15 -25.19 21.71 -19.30
N GLY A 16 -24.77 20.81 -20.18
CA GLY A 16 -24.96 20.98 -21.63
C GLY A 16 -26.02 20.13 -22.32
N VAL A 17 -26.73 19.20 -21.68
CA VAL A 17 -27.75 18.36 -22.39
C VAL A 17 -28.98 18.17 -21.53
N SER A 18 -29.99 19.00 -21.77
CA SER A 18 -31.36 18.79 -21.29
C SER A 18 -32.16 17.94 -22.28
N GLN A 19 -32.13 16.63 -22.07
CA GLN A 19 -33.17 15.72 -22.61
C GLN A 19 -33.55 14.75 -21.48
N VAL A 20 -34.79 14.82 -21.06
CA VAL A 20 -35.35 13.96 -20.01
C VAL A 20 -35.60 12.57 -20.59
N TYR A 21 -34.71 11.63 -20.30
CA TYR A 21 -34.99 10.21 -20.43
C TYR A 21 -35.22 9.64 -19.04
N GLN A 22 -36.40 9.06 -18.78
CA GLN A 22 -36.66 8.24 -17.59
C GLN A 22 -35.93 6.89 -17.75
N GLY A 23 -34.67 6.87 -17.49
CA GLY A 23 -33.89 5.65 -17.36
C GLY A 23 -33.86 5.20 -15.90
N SER A 24 -33.84 3.91 -15.67
CA SER A 24 -33.59 3.28 -14.36
C SER A 24 -32.32 3.89 -13.72
N ALA A 25 -32.45 4.31 -12.48
CA ALA A 25 -31.32 4.87 -11.72
C ALA A 25 -30.19 3.86 -11.66
N GLY A 26 -29.05 4.20 -12.23
CA GLY A 26 -27.89 3.34 -12.32
C GLY A 26 -27.30 2.94 -10.97
N SER A 27 -26.79 1.74 -10.87
CA SER A 27 -26.10 1.26 -9.66
C SER A 27 -24.58 1.34 -9.82
N ILE A 28 -23.88 1.75 -8.78
CA ILE A 28 -22.42 1.66 -8.71
C ILE A 28 -22.04 0.86 -7.48
N GLU A 29 -21.17 -0.13 -7.64
CA GLU A 29 -20.55 -0.85 -6.57
C GLU A 29 -19.04 -0.62 -6.59
N ILE A 30 -18.46 -0.22 -5.46
CA ILE A 30 -17.02 -0.11 -5.26
C ILE A 30 -16.63 -1.02 -4.11
N ALA A 31 -15.72 -1.94 -4.36
CA ALA A 31 -15.16 -2.82 -3.33
C ALA A 31 -13.64 -2.67 -3.29
N VAL A 32 -13.12 -2.31 -2.12
CA VAL A 32 -11.69 -2.28 -1.83
C VAL A 32 -11.32 -3.58 -1.15
N GLY A 33 -10.25 -4.23 -1.63
CA GLY A 33 -9.75 -5.45 -1.01
C GLY A 33 -8.96 -5.16 0.26
N SER A 34 -8.78 -6.19 1.09
CA SER A 34 -7.94 -6.12 2.27
C SER A 34 -6.57 -6.76 2.03
N ARG A 35 -5.54 -6.26 2.71
CA ARG A 35 -4.17 -6.78 2.66
C ARG A 35 -3.54 -6.75 4.04
N GLU A 36 -2.61 -7.66 4.25
CA GLU A 36 -1.78 -7.68 5.46
C GLU A 36 -0.35 -7.29 5.12
N GLY A 37 0.30 -6.60 6.04
CA GLY A 37 1.70 -6.22 5.94
C GLY A 37 2.29 -5.84 7.28
N THR A 38 3.57 -5.61 7.29
CA THR A 38 4.33 -5.18 8.47
C THR A 38 4.75 -3.71 8.32
N PRO A 39 5.09 -3.02 9.41
CA PRO A 39 5.66 -1.67 9.35
C PRO A 39 6.81 -1.58 8.35
N GLY A 40 6.85 -0.52 7.55
CA GLY A 40 7.84 -0.31 6.49
C GLY A 40 7.59 -1.08 5.19
N SER A 41 6.63 -2.01 5.14
CA SER A 41 6.35 -2.78 3.92
C SER A 41 5.45 -2.03 2.94
N SER A 42 5.56 -2.39 1.66
CA SER A 42 4.69 -1.92 0.58
C SER A 42 3.75 -3.02 0.12
N LEU A 43 2.51 -2.66 -0.15
CA LEU A 43 1.42 -3.55 -0.53
C LEU A 43 0.76 -3.07 -1.81
N THR A 44 0.10 -3.97 -2.51
CA THR A 44 -0.80 -3.63 -3.61
C THR A 44 -2.22 -4.03 -3.26
N VAL A 45 -3.10 -3.05 -3.09
CA VAL A 45 -4.50 -3.23 -2.73
C VAL A 45 -5.36 -3.23 -4.00
N PRO A 46 -6.17 -4.27 -4.25
CA PRO A 46 -7.10 -4.27 -5.38
C PRO A 46 -8.33 -3.43 -5.07
N VAL A 47 -8.82 -2.73 -6.08
CA VAL A 47 -10.10 -2.00 -6.05
C VAL A 47 -10.91 -2.42 -7.26
N SER A 48 -12.08 -2.98 -7.04
CA SER A 48 -13.03 -3.34 -8.09
C SER A 48 -14.21 -2.39 -8.12
N VAL A 49 -14.61 -2.00 -9.31
CA VAL A 49 -15.74 -1.10 -9.54
C VAL A 49 -16.66 -1.72 -10.55
N SER A 50 -17.94 -1.84 -10.21
CA SER A 50 -19.01 -2.19 -11.16
C SER A 50 -19.87 -0.97 -11.39
N VAL A 51 -20.16 -0.68 -12.65
CA VAL A 51 -20.97 0.48 -13.08
C VAL A 51 -22.03 0.04 -14.08
N ASP A 52 -23.03 0.89 -14.25
CA ASP A 52 -24.02 0.69 -15.30
C ASP A 52 -23.46 0.85 -16.72
N PRO A 53 -24.13 0.27 -17.71
CA PRO A 53 -23.62 0.21 -19.09
C PRO A 53 -23.49 1.56 -19.81
N ASP A 54 -24.08 2.64 -19.29
CA ASP A 54 -24.08 3.97 -19.91
C ASP A 54 -23.10 4.96 -19.26
N VAL A 55 -22.26 4.49 -18.31
CA VAL A 55 -21.27 5.31 -17.61
C VAL A 55 -20.08 5.60 -18.53
N VAL A 56 -19.74 6.88 -18.70
CA VAL A 56 -18.59 7.37 -19.50
C VAL A 56 -17.50 8.01 -18.64
N ALA A 57 -17.84 8.34 -17.40
CA ALA A 57 -16.89 8.90 -16.44
C ALA A 57 -17.20 8.40 -15.02
N LEU A 58 -16.16 8.19 -14.25
CA LEU A 58 -16.21 7.73 -12.87
C LEU A 58 -15.21 8.53 -12.03
N GLN A 59 -15.64 8.99 -10.86
CA GLN A 59 -14.76 9.54 -9.82
C GLN A 59 -15.09 8.89 -8.49
N PHE A 60 -14.06 8.61 -7.72
CA PHE A 60 -14.17 8.27 -6.29
C PHE A 60 -12.93 8.71 -5.54
N ASP A 61 -13.10 8.92 -4.24
CA ASP A 61 -12.03 9.19 -3.29
C ASP A 61 -11.82 7.96 -2.41
N LEU A 62 -10.57 7.56 -2.18
CA LEU A 62 -10.18 6.60 -1.15
C LEU A 62 -9.66 7.37 0.05
N ILE A 63 -10.30 7.18 1.22
CA ILE A 63 -9.95 7.86 2.47
C ILE A 63 -9.22 6.86 3.36
N TYR A 64 -8.10 7.29 3.92
CA TYR A 64 -7.23 6.50 4.81
C TYR A 64 -6.55 7.41 5.85
N ASP A 65 -5.94 6.79 6.86
CA ASP A 65 -5.14 7.49 7.85
C ASP A 65 -3.71 7.74 7.30
N ALA A 66 -3.42 8.99 6.92
CA ALA A 66 -2.12 9.37 6.35
C ALA A 66 -0.95 9.37 7.36
N GLN A 67 -1.22 9.19 8.66
CA GLN A 67 -0.16 8.98 9.64
C GLN A 67 0.32 7.51 9.64
N ARG A 68 -0.47 6.61 9.08
CA ARG A 68 -0.25 5.16 9.09
C ARG A 68 0.07 4.58 7.74
N LEU A 69 -0.52 5.16 6.69
CA LEU A 69 -0.35 4.70 5.32
C LEU A 69 0.03 5.87 4.42
N ASP A 70 0.85 5.58 3.44
CA ASP A 70 1.06 6.42 2.26
C ASP A 70 0.55 5.69 1.03
N THR A 71 -0.07 6.41 0.09
CA THR A 71 -0.59 5.83 -1.14
C THR A 71 0.24 6.28 -2.33
N GLY A 72 0.70 5.31 -3.09
CA GLY A 72 1.47 5.52 -4.31
C GLY A 72 0.61 5.50 -5.57
N ALA A 73 1.10 4.81 -6.58
CA ALA A 73 0.45 4.76 -7.88
C ALA A 73 -0.86 3.97 -7.86
N VAL A 74 -1.87 4.54 -8.51
CA VAL A 74 -3.08 3.80 -8.91
C VAL A 74 -2.91 3.37 -10.35
N ARG A 75 -3.14 2.09 -10.64
CA ARG A 75 -3.04 1.54 -11.99
C ARG A 75 -4.34 0.86 -12.40
N LEU A 76 -4.75 1.08 -13.64
CA LEU A 76 -5.82 0.29 -14.26
C LEU A 76 -5.31 -1.11 -14.56
N GLN A 77 -6.06 -2.12 -14.11
CA GLN A 77 -5.85 -3.52 -14.45
C GLN A 77 -6.74 -3.95 -15.62
N THR A 78 -7.82 -3.22 -15.87
CA THR A 78 -8.69 -3.39 -17.01
C THR A 78 -8.19 -2.51 -18.17
N SER A 79 -8.08 -3.07 -19.38
CA SER A 79 -7.69 -2.28 -20.56
C SER A 79 -8.80 -1.30 -20.96
N LEU A 80 -8.48 -0.01 -20.94
CA LEU A 80 -9.40 1.10 -21.28
C LEU A 80 -8.75 2.05 -22.28
N PRO A 81 -8.52 1.64 -23.55
CA PRO A 81 -7.72 2.42 -24.49
C PRO A 81 -8.34 3.77 -24.87
N ALA A 82 -9.67 3.93 -24.75
CA ALA A 82 -10.40 5.17 -25.04
C ALA A 82 -10.58 6.06 -23.80
N HIS A 83 -10.06 5.68 -22.63
CA HIS A 83 -10.25 6.39 -21.39
C HIS A 83 -8.91 6.87 -20.82
N GLN A 84 -8.97 7.88 -19.98
CA GLN A 84 -7.85 8.41 -19.22
C GLN A 84 -8.07 8.15 -17.72
N LEU A 85 -7.02 7.72 -17.05
CA LEU A 85 -6.93 7.64 -15.59
C LEU A 85 -6.19 8.88 -15.09
N LEU A 86 -6.79 9.62 -14.19
CA LEU A 86 -6.16 10.69 -13.42
C LEU A 86 -6.23 10.36 -11.95
N THR A 87 -5.14 10.61 -11.25
CA THR A 87 -5.04 10.46 -9.81
C THR A 87 -4.52 11.74 -9.18
N SER A 88 -4.96 12.07 -7.98
CA SER A 88 -4.48 13.20 -7.21
C SER A 88 -4.71 12.97 -5.73
N GLU A 89 -3.95 13.68 -4.91
CA GLU A 89 -4.15 13.77 -3.47
C GLU A 89 -4.65 15.19 -3.13
N PRO A 90 -5.98 15.41 -3.10
CA PRO A 90 -6.54 16.74 -2.84
C PRO A 90 -6.25 17.25 -1.42
N VAL A 91 -6.17 16.35 -0.48
CA VAL A 91 -5.72 16.57 0.91
C VAL A 91 -5.04 15.31 1.40
N SER A 92 -4.17 15.43 2.41
CA SER A 92 -3.50 14.27 3.01
C SER A 92 -4.52 13.23 3.51
N GLY A 93 -4.29 11.95 3.18
CA GLY A 93 -5.20 10.85 3.50
C GLY A 93 -6.37 10.67 2.53
N VAL A 94 -6.33 11.32 1.36
CA VAL A 94 -7.36 11.19 0.32
C VAL A 94 -6.72 10.97 -1.04
N THR A 95 -6.85 9.78 -1.59
CA THR A 95 -6.48 9.51 -2.98
C THR A 95 -7.70 9.59 -3.87
N ARG A 96 -7.74 10.58 -4.77
CA ARG A 96 -8.80 10.74 -5.78
C ARG A 96 -8.45 10.00 -7.05
N VAL A 97 -9.40 9.24 -7.55
CA VAL A 97 -9.32 8.49 -8.80
C VAL A 97 -10.40 8.98 -9.74
N ILE A 98 -10.01 9.33 -10.96
CA ILE A 98 -10.94 9.76 -12.02
C ILE A 98 -10.63 8.96 -13.28
N VAL A 99 -11.66 8.34 -13.85
CA VAL A 99 -11.62 7.70 -15.17
C VAL A 99 -12.63 8.39 -16.06
N PHE A 100 -12.24 8.79 -17.25
CA PHE A 100 -13.14 9.46 -18.19
C PHE A 100 -12.74 9.21 -19.64
N SER A 101 -13.74 9.29 -20.54
CA SER A 101 -13.52 9.28 -21.98
C SER A 101 -13.68 10.69 -22.56
N ARG A 102 -12.80 11.08 -23.48
CA ARG A 102 -12.94 12.34 -24.24
C ARG A 102 -13.94 12.25 -25.38
N THR A 103 -14.32 11.04 -25.76
CA THR A 103 -15.17 10.73 -26.91
C THR A 103 -16.47 10.04 -26.50
N ASN A 104 -16.88 10.20 -25.24
CA ASN A 104 -18.10 9.60 -24.68
C ASN A 104 -18.17 8.06 -24.83
N GLN A 105 -17.03 7.39 -24.87
CA GLN A 105 -16.99 5.93 -24.83
C GLN A 105 -17.40 5.45 -23.43
N VAL A 106 -18.26 4.46 -23.38
CA VAL A 106 -18.72 3.87 -22.12
C VAL A 106 -17.58 3.10 -21.42
N ILE A 107 -17.54 3.20 -20.10
CA ILE A 107 -16.70 2.39 -19.26
C ILE A 107 -17.28 0.97 -19.22
N PRO A 108 -16.47 -0.10 -19.32
CA PRO A 108 -16.95 -1.46 -19.10
C PRO A 108 -17.66 -1.58 -17.75
N THR A 109 -18.68 -2.43 -17.68
CA THR A 109 -19.47 -2.62 -16.46
C THR A 109 -18.66 -3.13 -15.25
N SER A 110 -17.44 -3.61 -15.48
CA SER A 110 -16.48 -3.98 -14.44
C SER A 110 -15.11 -3.43 -14.76
N VAL A 111 -14.54 -2.67 -13.82
CA VAL A 111 -13.19 -2.08 -13.92
C VAL A 111 -12.42 -2.40 -12.67
N ASN A 112 -11.19 -2.87 -12.84
CA ASN A 112 -10.30 -3.19 -11.74
C ASN A 112 -9.09 -2.25 -11.71
N PHE A 113 -8.73 -1.84 -10.52
CA PHE A 113 -7.57 -1.02 -10.22
C PHE A 113 -6.66 -1.75 -9.22
N SER A 114 -5.41 -1.36 -9.20
CA SER A 114 -4.50 -1.63 -8.09
C SER A 114 -4.01 -0.31 -7.52
N LEU A 115 -3.94 -0.24 -6.20
CA LEU A 115 -3.40 0.88 -5.43
C LEU A 115 -2.16 0.42 -4.69
N ASP A 116 -1.04 1.07 -4.91
CA ASP A 116 0.16 0.85 -4.10
C ASP A 116 -0.02 1.58 -2.76
N VAL A 117 0.31 0.89 -1.68
CA VAL A 117 0.20 1.40 -0.31
C VAL A 117 1.47 1.06 0.45
N ALA A 118 2.09 2.05 1.06
CA ALA A 118 3.20 1.86 1.99
C ALA A 118 2.70 2.01 3.44
N ILE A 119 3.14 1.12 4.32
CA ILE A 119 2.86 1.17 5.76
C ILE A 119 3.99 1.95 6.42
N ALA A 120 3.67 2.94 7.26
CA ALA A 120 4.67 3.70 7.99
C ALA A 120 5.54 2.80 8.89
N GLU A 121 6.82 3.13 9.02
CA GLU A 121 7.83 2.25 9.65
C GLU A 121 7.58 1.96 11.13
N ASN A 122 7.06 2.93 11.85
CA ASN A 122 6.88 2.84 13.31
C ASN A 122 5.43 2.54 13.74
N GLN A 123 4.70 1.75 12.94
CA GLN A 123 3.33 1.38 13.27
C GLN A 123 3.27 0.21 14.24
N LEU A 124 2.38 0.32 15.22
CA LEU A 124 1.95 -0.82 16.03
C LEU A 124 0.91 -1.64 15.25
N ALA A 125 0.72 -2.90 15.64
CA ALA A 125 -0.34 -3.74 15.09
C ALA A 125 -1.69 -3.03 15.16
N THR A 126 -2.34 -2.88 14.01
CA THR A 126 -3.60 -2.16 13.89
C THR A 126 -4.33 -2.52 12.59
N VAL A 127 -5.57 -2.11 12.49
CA VAL A 127 -6.35 -2.20 11.25
C VAL A 127 -6.60 -0.78 10.76
N VAL A 128 -6.17 -0.48 9.53
CA VAL A 128 -6.36 0.83 8.89
C VAL A 128 -7.38 0.69 7.76
N PRO A 129 -8.56 1.29 7.86
CA PRO A 129 -9.57 1.20 6.81
C PRO A 129 -9.17 2.03 5.57
N LEU A 130 -9.52 1.50 4.40
CA LEU A 130 -9.50 2.17 3.12
C LEU A 130 -10.94 2.34 2.65
N THR A 131 -11.50 3.54 2.77
CA THR A 131 -12.93 3.78 2.59
C THR A 131 -13.20 4.58 1.33
N PRO A 132 -13.93 4.03 0.34
CA PRO A 132 -14.39 4.81 -0.81
C PRO A 132 -15.41 5.87 -0.39
N ARG A 133 -15.27 7.08 -0.94
CA ARG A 133 -16.18 8.22 -0.72
C ARG A 133 -16.34 9.03 -2.01
N GLN A 134 -17.25 10.00 -1.99
CA GLN A 134 -17.47 10.97 -3.06
C GLN A 134 -17.55 10.34 -4.45
N VAL A 135 -18.33 9.26 -4.55
CA VAL A 135 -18.53 8.52 -5.81
C VAL A 135 -19.42 9.33 -6.74
N ILE A 136 -18.90 9.66 -7.92
CA ILE A 136 -19.61 10.43 -8.96
C ILE A 136 -19.47 9.67 -10.27
N THR A 137 -20.58 9.51 -10.99
CA THR A 137 -20.61 8.97 -12.35
C THR A 137 -21.12 10.00 -13.33
N GLY A 138 -20.56 10.02 -14.51
CA GLY A 138 -21.13 10.73 -15.67
C GLY A 138 -21.69 9.69 -16.65
N ASN A 139 -22.95 9.81 -16.98
CA ASN A 139 -23.68 8.90 -17.86
C ASN A 139 -24.07 9.59 -19.16
N ILE A 140 -24.16 8.84 -20.28
CA ILE A 140 -24.63 9.35 -21.56
C ILE A 140 -26.07 9.86 -21.42
N SER A 141 -26.87 9.15 -20.64
CA SER A 141 -28.32 9.40 -20.48
C SER A 141 -28.66 10.45 -19.43
N ALA A 142 -27.71 11.15 -18.86
CA ALA A 142 -27.87 12.17 -17.80
C ALA A 142 -28.71 11.72 -16.58
N VAL A 143 -28.80 10.42 -16.31
CA VAL A 143 -29.53 9.88 -15.15
C VAL A 143 -28.64 9.94 -13.93
N THR A 144 -28.99 10.81 -12.98
CA THR A 144 -28.36 10.86 -11.67
C THR A 144 -29.22 10.11 -10.67
N GLY A 145 -28.65 9.17 -9.90
CA GLY A 145 -29.32 8.61 -8.73
C GLY A 145 -29.55 7.11 -8.70
N GLY A 146 -28.53 6.31 -8.98
CA GLY A 146 -28.54 4.88 -8.72
C GLY A 146 -28.16 4.51 -7.29
N GLY A 147 -28.45 3.27 -6.91
CA GLY A 147 -28.00 2.68 -5.68
C GLY A 147 -26.47 2.67 -5.61
N ARG A 148 -25.90 3.11 -4.48
CA ARG A 148 -24.46 3.05 -4.25
C ARG A 148 -24.16 1.94 -3.25
N GLN A 149 -23.37 0.95 -3.67
CA GLN A 149 -22.83 -0.05 -2.75
C GLN A 149 -21.34 0.21 -2.57
N ILE A 150 -20.94 0.50 -1.35
CA ILE A 150 -19.55 0.82 -1.01
C ILE A 150 -19.08 -0.19 0.01
N ARG A 151 -18.02 -0.92 -0.33
CA ARG A 151 -17.32 -1.85 0.57
C ARG A 151 -15.91 -1.32 0.81
N ALA A 152 -15.65 -0.92 2.05
CA ALA A 152 -14.32 -0.57 2.49
C ALA A 152 -13.44 -1.82 2.53
N GLY A 153 -12.16 -1.63 2.23
CA GLY A 153 -11.09 -2.58 2.51
C GLY A 153 -10.30 -2.17 3.73
N GLU A 154 -9.32 -2.96 4.07
CA GLU A 154 -8.49 -2.75 5.25
C GLU A 154 -7.03 -3.11 4.95
N VAL A 155 -6.11 -2.33 5.50
CA VAL A 155 -4.72 -2.73 5.66
C VAL A 155 -4.55 -3.20 7.10
N ILE A 156 -4.28 -4.49 7.26
CA ILE A 156 -4.04 -5.11 8.56
C ILE A 156 -2.53 -5.04 8.80
N VAL A 157 -2.12 -4.14 9.68
CA VAL A 157 -0.72 -4.00 10.09
C VAL A 157 -0.46 -5.02 11.19
N ARG A 158 0.45 -5.94 10.95
CA ARG A 158 0.93 -6.89 11.96
C ARG A 158 2.24 -6.37 12.53
N GLU A 159 2.48 -6.64 13.78
CA GLU A 159 3.79 -6.38 14.36
C GLU A 159 4.87 -7.14 13.59
N ASN A 160 6.01 -6.50 13.39
CA ASN A 160 7.20 -7.24 12.99
C ASN A 160 7.46 -8.30 14.07
N ALA A 161 7.80 -9.51 13.65
CA ALA A 161 8.31 -10.49 14.59
C ALA A 161 9.44 -9.84 15.38
N PRO A 162 9.44 -9.93 16.73
CA PRO A 162 10.50 -9.31 17.51
C PRO A 162 11.83 -9.87 17.01
N ALA A 163 12.76 -8.97 16.69
CA ALA A 163 14.11 -9.36 16.34
C ALA A 163 14.70 -10.24 17.43
N ARG A 164 15.10 -11.43 17.09
CA ARG A 164 15.68 -12.39 18.02
C ARG A 164 17.02 -12.88 17.50
N ILE A 165 17.97 -12.96 18.39
CA ILE A 165 19.18 -13.75 18.18
C ILE A 165 18.83 -15.17 18.62
N GLY A 166 18.82 -16.09 17.68
CA GLY A 166 18.55 -17.50 17.94
C GLY A 166 19.69 -18.16 18.71
N GLN A 167 19.56 -19.45 18.98
CA GLN A 167 20.57 -20.16 19.76
C GLN A 167 21.94 -20.15 19.07
N PRO A 168 23.00 -19.81 19.80
CA PRO A 168 24.35 -19.88 19.30
C PRO A 168 24.77 -21.35 19.07
N VAL A 169 25.53 -21.57 18.02
CA VAL A 169 26.13 -22.87 17.72
C VAL A 169 27.62 -22.67 17.55
N PHE A 170 28.41 -23.54 18.17
CA PHE A 170 29.85 -23.63 17.96
C PHE A 170 30.11 -24.85 17.03
N SER A 171 30.87 -24.58 15.98
CA SER A 171 31.35 -25.67 15.12
C SER A 171 32.49 -26.46 15.83
N PRO A 172 32.78 -27.69 15.38
CA PRO A 172 33.93 -28.44 15.87
C PRO A 172 35.27 -27.73 15.65
N THR A 173 35.34 -26.80 14.71
CA THR A 173 36.51 -25.96 14.40
C THR A 173 36.59 -24.71 15.26
N GLY A 174 35.61 -24.47 16.14
CA GLY A 174 35.56 -23.31 17.03
C GLY A 174 34.90 -22.07 16.42
N ALA A 175 34.38 -22.14 15.19
CA ALA A 175 33.58 -21.04 14.61
C ALA A 175 32.25 -20.88 15.37
N PHE A 176 31.90 -19.65 15.64
CA PHE A 176 30.64 -19.29 16.29
C PHE A 176 29.61 -18.90 15.24
N SER A 177 28.38 -19.38 15.38
CA SER A 177 27.27 -18.92 14.53
C SER A 177 26.00 -18.69 15.35
N LEU A 178 25.21 -17.71 14.92
CA LEU A 178 23.89 -17.39 15.48
C LEU A 178 22.86 -17.22 14.36
N ALA A 179 21.63 -17.61 14.64
CA ALA A 179 20.51 -17.38 13.75
C ALA A 179 19.92 -15.98 13.98
N LEU A 180 19.43 -15.36 12.91
CA LEU A 180 18.79 -14.06 12.92
C LEU A 180 17.31 -14.26 12.58
N GLU A 181 16.42 -13.96 13.51
CA GLU A 181 14.98 -14.17 13.37
C GLU A 181 14.26 -12.82 13.42
N GLY A 182 13.22 -12.66 12.60
CA GLY A 182 12.38 -11.45 12.57
C GLY A 182 13.07 -10.22 11.99
N LEU A 183 14.15 -10.38 11.22
CA LEU A 183 14.97 -9.29 10.69
C LEU A 183 15.03 -9.23 9.16
N VAL A 184 14.22 -10.03 8.46
CA VAL A 184 14.23 -10.09 6.99
C VAL A 184 13.98 -8.70 6.39
N GLY A 185 14.85 -8.31 5.45
CA GLY A 185 14.82 -7.01 4.78
C GLY A 185 15.49 -5.88 5.56
N ARG A 186 15.92 -6.09 6.80
CA ARG A 186 16.60 -5.07 7.62
C ARG A 186 18.11 -5.15 7.42
N THR A 187 18.76 -3.99 7.43
CA THR A 187 20.22 -3.91 7.54
C THR A 187 20.60 -4.02 8.99
N ILE A 188 21.48 -4.94 9.31
CA ILE A 188 22.00 -5.13 10.67
C ILE A 188 23.52 -5.02 10.71
N THR A 189 24.03 -4.51 11.82
CA THR A 189 25.45 -4.59 12.18
C THR A 189 25.60 -5.55 13.35
N ILE A 190 26.43 -6.56 13.19
CA ILE A 190 26.84 -7.42 14.29
C ILE A 190 28.07 -6.81 14.94
N GLN A 191 27.99 -6.64 16.25
CA GLN A 191 29.09 -6.17 17.08
C GLN A 191 29.55 -7.23 18.03
N ALA A 192 30.84 -7.24 18.32
CA ALA A 192 31.45 -8.09 19.33
C ALA A 192 32.18 -7.27 20.41
N SER A 193 32.21 -7.83 21.62
CA SER A 193 32.92 -7.28 22.77
C SER A 193 33.57 -8.40 23.60
N THR A 194 34.63 -8.10 24.31
CA THR A 194 35.25 -8.99 25.30
C THR A 194 35.01 -8.52 26.75
N ASP A 195 34.47 -7.30 26.94
CA ASP A 195 34.33 -6.63 28.23
C ASP A 195 32.93 -6.04 28.50
N PHE A 196 32.00 -6.14 27.53
CA PHE A 196 30.68 -5.47 27.50
C PHE A 196 30.71 -3.94 27.46
N GLU A 197 31.86 -3.32 27.47
CA GLU A 197 32.01 -1.86 27.44
C GLU A 197 32.39 -1.39 26.05
N THR A 198 33.39 -2.01 25.44
CA THR A 198 33.88 -1.68 24.09
C THR A 198 33.32 -2.65 23.07
N TRP A 199 32.55 -2.11 22.10
CA TRP A 199 31.94 -2.88 21.04
C TRP A 199 32.58 -2.54 19.70
N THR A 200 32.92 -3.55 18.94
CA THR A 200 33.52 -3.44 17.60
C THR A 200 32.58 -4.02 16.56
N ASP A 201 32.33 -3.28 15.49
CA ASP A 201 31.59 -3.79 14.34
C ASP A 201 32.40 -4.90 13.67
N ILE A 202 31.79 -6.06 13.49
CA ILE A 202 32.45 -7.20 12.86
C ILE A 202 31.82 -7.56 11.50
N ASP A 203 30.54 -7.26 11.30
CA ASP A 203 29.88 -7.42 10.01
C ASP A 203 28.66 -6.51 9.89
N THR A 204 28.31 -6.13 8.65
CA THR A 204 27.07 -5.36 8.33
C THR A 204 26.49 -5.88 7.03
N PHE A 205 25.24 -6.35 7.08
CA PHE A 205 24.57 -6.92 5.91
C PHE A 205 23.04 -6.80 6.01
N VAL A 206 22.36 -7.00 4.86
CA VAL A 206 20.90 -7.12 4.81
C VAL A 206 20.51 -8.56 5.09
N VAL A 207 19.54 -8.78 5.98
CA VAL A 207 19.00 -10.12 6.25
C VAL A 207 18.07 -10.52 5.11
N GLU A 208 18.44 -11.54 4.35
CA GLU A 208 17.71 -11.97 3.14
C GLU A 208 16.66 -13.06 3.42
N SER A 209 16.77 -13.77 4.53
CA SER A 209 15.87 -14.87 4.87
C SER A 209 15.68 -15.05 6.37
N GLU A 210 14.54 -15.65 6.78
CA GLU A 210 14.16 -15.94 8.18
C GLU A 210 15.17 -16.84 8.94
N ASN A 211 15.98 -17.61 8.23
CA ASN A 211 16.93 -18.55 8.82
C ASN A 211 18.38 -18.16 8.53
N GLN A 212 18.60 -16.90 8.16
CA GLN A 212 19.97 -16.43 7.90
C GLN A 212 20.82 -16.54 9.16
N ARG A 213 22.04 -17.03 8.99
CA ARG A 213 23.00 -17.17 10.07
C ARG A 213 24.18 -16.21 9.83
N PHE A 214 24.60 -15.61 10.90
CA PHE A 214 25.90 -14.94 10.96
C PHE A 214 26.93 -15.94 11.47
N GLU A 215 28.14 -15.91 10.95
CA GLU A 215 29.26 -16.74 11.38
C GLU A 215 30.47 -15.88 11.71
N ASP A 216 31.11 -16.18 12.84
CA ASP A 216 32.38 -15.56 13.26
C ASP A 216 33.47 -16.63 13.36
N ASP A 217 34.26 -16.74 12.31
CA ASP A 217 35.38 -17.67 12.24
C ASP A 217 36.51 -17.30 13.21
N ALA A 218 36.61 -16.04 13.63
CA ALA A 218 37.59 -15.55 14.57
C ALA A 218 37.22 -15.81 16.04
N ALA A 219 36.04 -16.33 16.33
CA ALA A 219 35.52 -16.52 17.69
C ALA A 219 36.49 -17.34 18.58
N ALA A 220 37.14 -18.38 18.03
CA ALA A 220 38.06 -19.24 18.73
C ALA A 220 39.34 -18.52 19.25
N ALA A 221 39.66 -17.35 18.73
CA ALA A 221 40.81 -16.56 19.17
C ALA A 221 40.57 -15.84 20.50
N PHE A 222 39.34 -15.82 21.01
CA PHE A 222 38.92 -15.07 22.19
C PHE A 222 38.46 -16.03 23.28
N PRO A 223 38.96 -15.95 24.51
CA PRO A 223 38.47 -16.79 25.61
C PRO A 223 37.05 -16.47 26.04
N ILE A 224 36.61 -15.22 25.84
CA ILE A 224 35.26 -14.72 26.08
C ILE A 224 34.94 -13.72 24.96
N ARG A 225 33.77 -13.88 24.35
CA ARG A 225 33.29 -12.96 23.34
C ARG A 225 31.76 -12.84 23.40
N PHE A 226 31.27 -11.61 23.47
CA PHE A 226 29.87 -11.27 23.51
C PHE A 226 29.46 -10.72 22.16
N TYR A 227 28.20 -10.93 21.79
CA TYR A 227 27.65 -10.47 20.50
C TYR A 227 26.38 -9.71 20.72
N ARG A 228 26.16 -8.68 19.88
CA ARG A 228 24.89 -8.01 19.74
C ARG A 228 24.62 -7.68 18.28
N ALA A 229 23.33 -7.62 17.89
CA ALA A 229 22.89 -7.14 16.60
C ALA A 229 22.26 -5.75 16.79
N ILE A 230 22.64 -4.81 15.96
CA ILE A 230 22.05 -3.47 15.88
C ILE A 230 21.39 -3.34 14.52
N VAL A 231 20.11 -2.93 14.50
CA VAL A 231 19.41 -2.60 13.26
C VAL A 231 19.86 -1.20 12.86
N VAL A 232 20.34 -1.08 11.61
CA VAL A 232 20.80 0.17 11.00
C VAL A 232 19.84 0.45 9.85
N ASP A 233 18.91 1.36 10.03
CA ASP A 233 17.96 1.79 9.00
C ASP A 233 18.36 3.16 8.43
#